data_f86fc5d4623163da6fd61374dd7ed1c0
#
_entry.id   f86fc5d4623163da6fd61374dd7ed1c0
#
_cell.length_a   1.000
_cell.length_b   1.000
_cell.length_c   1.000
_cell.angle_alpha   90.00
_cell.angle_beta   90.00
_cell.angle_gamma   90.00
#
_symmetry.space_group_name_H-M   'P 1'
#
loop_
_entity.id
_entity.type
_entity.pdbx_description
1 polymer ?
#
loop_
_entity_poly.entity_id
_entity_poly.type
_entity_poly.pdbx_seq_one_letter_code
_entity_poly.pdbx_strand_id
1 'polypeptide(L)'
;SHAASSLATPIPVTCTRGKKQIRKIYLTHDVDSPTLYRSWKGLIRSIRDRRGLYKSFQGKFGTLEKDPFYTFPWFFRQNSILQDLIGKEQCHPILFIRNGGKAKHDKPHYDLRNKDIRKLIKSALEHNVTIGLHSSYQAGTTPSLIRKEKTGLEDHIGKNVRFNRHHFLAIREPEDMDQIEAAGVTDDFTMGYADVSGFRLGTCYPVRWINPITRRLSPLRLHPLIIMDCTLEEEKYMGLDFDRALTYCRNLVEQVNNVGGELVLLWHNDSVQEGSGSYLRKLYAQLLKELAKQ
;
A
#
# COMPACT_ATOMS: atom_id res chain seq x y z
N SER A 1 1.22 39.05 -51.16
CA SER A 1 2.18 38.01 -50.81
C SER A 1 1.60 37.17 -49.70
N HIS A 2 1.08 35.97 -50.08
CA HIS A 2 0.58 34.97 -49.14
C HIS A 2 1.75 34.10 -48.73
N ALA A 3 2.11 34.12 -47.46
CA ALA A 3 3.02 33.14 -46.86
C ALA A 3 2.22 31.89 -46.50
N ALA A 4 2.43 30.79 -47.24
CA ALA A 4 1.89 29.49 -46.92
C ALA A 4 2.63 28.93 -45.70
N SER A 5 1.92 28.73 -44.58
CA SER A 5 2.41 28.03 -43.41
C SER A 5 2.48 26.53 -43.74
N SER A 6 3.69 25.99 -43.84
CA SER A 6 3.91 24.54 -43.98
C SER A 6 3.58 23.87 -42.66
N LEU A 7 2.44 23.23 -42.58
CA LEU A 7 2.12 22.28 -41.49
C LEU A 7 3.10 21.10 -41.58
N ALA A 8 4.00 21.02 -40.63
CA ALA A 8 4.88 19.87 -40.47
C ALA A 8 4.03 18.61 -40.26
N THR A 9 4.13 17.66 -41.17
CA THR A 9 3.54 16.32 -41.06
C THR A 9 4.08 15.65 -39.78
N PRO A 10 3.23 15.11 -38.89
CA PRO A 10 3.71 14.39 -37.73
C PRO A 10 4.51 13.16 -38.17
N ILE A 11 5.73 13.06 -37.69
CA ILE A 11 6.59 11.89 -37.91
C ILE A 11 5.89 10.71 -37.21
N PRO A 12 5.53 9.63 -37.92
CA PRO A 12 4.96 8.46 -37.30
C PRO A 12 6.04 7.80 -36.41
N VAL A 13 5.90 7.92 -35.11
CA VAL A 13 6.71 7.15 -34.14
C VAL A 13 6.22 5.71 -34.21
N THR A 14 6.79 4.92 -35.09
CA THR A 14 6.63 3.46 -35.08
C THR A 14 7.40 2.91 -33.88
N CYS A 15 6.75 2.82 -32.73
CA CYS A 15 7.27 2.07 -31.59
C CYS A 15 7.16 0.58 -31.91
N THR A 16 8.24 -0.06 -32.38
CA THR A 16 8.34 -1.52 -32.43
C THR A 16 8.31 -2.06 -31.01
N ARG A 17 7.10 -2.34 -30.51
CA ARG A 17 6.88 -2.92 -29.18
C ARG A 17 7.26 -4.39 -29.21
N GLY A 18 8.50 -4.72 -28.82
CA GLY A 18 8.74 -5.98 -28.14
C GLY A 18 7.82 -6.03 -26.91
N LYS A 19 7.25 -7.19 -26.56
CA LYS A 19 6.46 -7.35 -25.32
C LYS A 19 7.30 -6.85 -24.15
N LYS A 20 6.97 -5.68 -23.63
CA LYS A 20 7.55 -5.19 -22.38
C LYS A 20 6.86 -5.96 -21.26
N GLN A 21 7.60 -6.28 -20.21
CA GLN A 21 7.06 -6.92 -19.00
C GLN A 21 7.09 -5.91 -17.85
N ILE A 22 6.21 -6.10 -16.88
CA ILE A 22 6.23 -5.32 -15.64
C ILE A 22 7.63 -5.44 -15.01
N ARG A 23 8.28 -4.30 -14.79
CA ARG A 23 9.64 -4.25 -14.27
C ARG A 23 9.71 -4.64 -12.80
N LYS A 24 8.75 -4.15 -12.01
CA LYS A 24 8.65 -4.42 -10.56
C LYS A 24 7.20 -4.47 -10.13
N ILE A 25 6.92 -5.35 -9.19
CA ILE A 25 5.63 -5.48 -8.53
C ILE A 25 5.85 -5.23 -7.05
N TYR A 26 5.20 -4.20 -6.51
CA TYR A 26 5.18 -3.90 -5.10
C TYR A 26 3.86 -4.40 -4.50
N LEU A 27 3.93 -5.41 -3.65
CA LEU A 27 2.81 -5.94 -2.89
C LEU A 27 2.80 -5.27 -1.53
N THR A 28 1.96 -4.26 -1.35
CA THR A 28 2.04 -3.41 -0.16
C THR A 28 0.83 -3.61 0.74
N HIS A 29 1.09 -3.59 2.05
CA HIS A 29 0.07 -3.80 3.08
C HIS A 29 0.24 -2.73 4.17
N ASP A 30 -0.85 -2.00 4.46
CA ASP A 30 -0.88 -1.00 5.50
C ASP A 30 -1.44 -1.61 6.80
N VAL A 31 -0.77 -1.35 7.92
CA VAL A 31 -1.17 -1.88 9.23
C VAL A 31 -1.97 -0.80 9.97
N ASP A 32 -3.24 -0.65 9.62
CA ASP A 32 -4.14 0.31 10.27
C ASP A 32 -4.73 -0.25 11.57
N SER A 33 -5.24 -1.47 11.49
CA SER A 33 -5.88 -2.19 12.59
C SER A 33 -5.33 -3.61 12.63
N PRO A 34 -4.20 -3.85 13.32
CA PRO A 34 -3.52 -5.16 13.27
C PRO A 34 -4.36 -6.30 13.85
N THR A 35 -5.34 -5.98 14.71
CA THR A 35 -6.23 -6.95 15.35
C THR A 35 -7.60 -6.32 15.65
N LEU A 36 -8.66 -7.13 15.62
CA LEU A 36 -10.03 -6.70 15.92
C LEU A 36 -10.37 -6.84 17.42
N TYR A 37 -10.08 -7.99 18.02
CA TYR A 37 -10.56 -8.35 19.36
C TYR A 37 -9.51 -8.22 20.47
N ARG A 38 -8.24 -8.04 20.14
CA ARG A 38 -7.16 -7.97 21.15
C ARG A 38 -7.28 -6.79 22.10
N SER A 39 -7.91 -5.67 21.69
CA SER A 39 -8.24 -4.56 22.58
C SER A 39 -9.54 -4.84 23.35
N TRP A 40 -9.67 -4.33 24.59
CA TRP A 40 -10.92 -4.41 25.36
C TRP A 40 -12.08 -3.68 24.66
N LYS A 41 -11.78 -2.56 24.00
CA LYS A 41 -12.77 -1.81 23.20
C LYS A 41 -13.28 -2.63 22.03
N GLY A 42 -12.40 -3.35 21.34
CA GLY A 42 -12.76 -4.26 20.26
C GLY A 42 -13.67 -5.40 20.73
N LEU A 43 -13.33 -6.02 21.87
CA LEU A 43 -14.16 -7.06 22.47
C LEU A 43 -15.56 -6.56 22.85
N ILE A 44 -15.66 -5.42 23.57
CA ILE A 44 -16.94 -4.84 23.98
C ILE A 44 -17.79 -4.49 22.73
N ARG A 45 -17.17 -3.89 21.72
CA ARG A 45 -17.85 -3.57 20.44
C ARG A 45 -18.40 -4.83 19.78
N SER A 46 -17.62 -5.90 19.73
CA SER A 46 -18.00 -7.16 19.13
C SER A 46 -19.19 -7.82 19.84
N ILE A 47 -19.22 -7.75 21.17
CA ILE A 47 -20.35 -8.23 21.98
C ILE A 47 -21.61 -7.41 21.68
N ARG A 48 -21.50 -6.10 21.65
CA ARG A 48 -22.61 -5.19 21.31
C ARG A 48 -23.14 -5.43 19.90
N ASP A 49 -22.25 -5.62 18.93
CA ASP A 49 -22.58 -5.78 17.52
C ASP A 49 -22.98 -7.24 17.18
N ARG A 50 -23.14 -8.11 18.18
CA ARG A 50 -23.56 -9.53 18.05
C ARG A 50 -22.70 -10.37 17.08
N ARG A 51 -21.41 -10.06 16.96
CA ARG A 51 -20.49 -10.72 16.02
C ARG A 51 -20.03 -12.13 16.44
N GLY A 52 -20.73 -12.75 17.41
CA GLY A 52 -20.44 -14.08 17.92
C GLY A 52 -19.49 -14.04 19.14
N LEU A 53 -20.05 -14.26 20.32
CA LEU A 53 -19.31 -14.23 21.60
C LEU A 53 -18.12 -15.19 21.59
N TYR A 54 -18.30 -16.41 21.11
CA TYR A 54 -17.24 -17.42 21.08
C TYR A 54 -16.04 -17.00 20.22
N LYS A 55 -16.27 -16.49 19.01
CA LYS A 55 -15.20 -15.98 18.12
C LYS A 55 -14.47 -14.80 18.74
N SER A 56 -15.21 -13.91 19.41
CA SER A 56 -14.63 -12.73 20.07
C SER A 56 -13.73 -13.12 21.24
N PHE A 57 -14.15 -14.09 22.05
CA PHE A 57 -13.34 -14.63 23.14
C PHE A 57 -12.11 -15.38 22.63
N GLN A 58 -12.25 -16.19 21.59
CA GLN A 58 -11.10 -16.86 20.95
C GLN A 58 -10.10 -15.84 20.38
N GLY A 59 -10.55 -14.78 19.71
CA GLY A 59 -9.69 -13.72 19.22
C GLY A 59 -8.99 -12.96 20.34
N LYS A 60 -9.68 -12.72 21.48
CA LYS A 60 -9.13 -11.98 22.63
C LYS A 60 -8.11 -12.79 23.43
N PHE A 61 -8.43 -14.02 23.79
CA PHE A 61 -7.68 -14.84 24.75
C PHE A 61 -6.93 -16.01 24.10
N GLY A 62 -7.26 -16.37 22.88
CA GLY A 62 -6.59 -17.41 22.11
C GLY A 62 -5.26 -16.95 21.49
N THR A 63 -4.77 -17.74 20.53
CA THR A 63 -3.59 -17.36 19.75
C THR A 63 -3.89 -16.18 18.82
N LEU A 64 -2.86 -15.45 18.39
CA LEU A 64 -3.02 -14.26 17.55
C LEU A 64 -3.71 -14.58 16.21
N GLU A 65 -3.47 -15.78 15.68
CA GLU A 65 -4.05 -16.30 14.43
C GLU A 65 -5.58 -16.52 14.49
N LYS A 66 -6.16 -16.48 15.71
CA LYS A 66 -7.62 -16.54 15.91
C LYS A 66 -8.30 -15.17 15.78
N ASP A 67 -7.54 -14.09 15.77
CA ASP A 67 -8.10 -12.76 15.53
C ASP A 67 -8.39 -12.60 14.02
N PRO A 68 -9.63 -12.24 13.61
CA PRO A 68 -10.01 -12.21 12.20
C PRO A 68 -9.25 -11.16 11.37
N PHE A 69 -8.70 -10.11 12.00
CA PHE A 69 -7.88 -9.12 11.30
C PHE A 69 -6.41 -9.53 11.19
N TYR A 70 -5.97 -10.56 11.90
CA TYR A 70 -4.60 -11.04 11.79
C TYR A 70 -4.42 -11.96 10.57
N THR A 71 -4.60 -11.38 9.39
CA THR A 71 -4.51 -12.09 8.09
C THR A 71 -3.11 -12.04 7.47
N PHE A 72 -2.15 -11.38 8.10
CA PHE A 72 -0.79 -11.19 7.61
C PHE A 72 -0.06 -12.48 7.22
N PRO A 73 -0.17 -13.62 7.95
CA PRO A 73 0.46 -14.86 7.53
C PRO A 73 -0.05 -15.37 6.18
N TRP A 74 -1.32 -15.08 5.86
CA TRP A 74 -1.87 -15.42 4.55
C TRP A 74 -1.26 -14.54 3.46
N PHE A 75 -1.16 -13.21 3.66
CA PHE A 75 -0.48 -12.33 2.73
C PHE A 75 0.97 -12.74 2.49
N PHE A 76 1.73 -12.96 3.56
CA PHE A 76 3.14 -13.33 3.44
C PHE A 76 3.33 -14.63 2.63
N ARG A 77 2.45 -15.60 2.83
CA ARG A 77 2.45 -16.83 2.02
C ARG A 77 2.14 -16.56 0.55
N GLN A 78 1.11 -15.76 0.25
CA GLN A 78 0.77 -15.42 -1.13
C GLN A 78 1.91 -14.65 -1.81
N ASN A 79 2.49 -13.69 -1.11
CA ASN A 79 3.60 -12.88 -1.59
C ASN A 79 4.85 -13.74 -1.86
N SER A 80 5.19 -14.67 -0.95
CA SER A 80 6.31 -15.59 -1.13
C SER A 80 6.11 -16.49 -2.35
N ILE A 81 4.89 -17.02 -2.56
CA ILE A 81 4.58 -17.82 -3.76
C ILE A 81 4.86 -17.03 -5.04
N LEU A 82 4.43 -15.78 -5.10
CA LEU A 82 4.71 -14.94 -6.29
C LEU A 82 6.22 -14.67 -6.42
N GLN A 83 6.91 -14.33 -5.32
CA GLN A 83 8.36 -14.12 -5.34
C GLN A 83 9.15 -15.35 -5.82
N ASP A 84 8.72 -16.55 -5.45
CA ASP A 84 9.36 -17.79 -5.87
C ASP A 84 9.15 -18.05 -7.38
N LEU A 85 8.04 -17.59 -7.95
CA LEU A 85 7.69 -17.81 -9.36
C LEU A 85 8.35 -16.78 -10.30
N ILE A 86 8.39 -15.50 -9.91
CA ILE A 86 8.90 -14.41 -10.79
C ILE A 86 10.23 -13.80 -10.32
N GLY A 87 10.72 -14.20 -9.16
CA GLY A 87 11.98 -13.71 -8.59
C GLY A 87 11.83 -12.53 -7.63
N LYS A 88 12.74 -12.49 -6.64
CA LYS A 88 12.75 -11.44 -5.60
C LYS A 88 13.11 -10.06 -6.14
N GLU A 89 13.83 -9.99 -7.25
CA GLU A 89 14.21 -8.73 -7.90
C GLU A 89 13.02 -8.06 -8.59
N GLN A 90 11.99 -8.84 -8.96
CA GLN A 90 10.78 -8.33 -9.59
C GLN A 90 9.63 -8.15 -8.61
N CYS A 91 9.53 -8.94 -7.56
CA CYS A 91 8.45 -8.90 -6.58
C CYS A 91 8.94 -8.42 -5.20
N HIS A 92 8.41 -7.28 -4.74
CA HIS A 92 8.84 -6.61 -3.52
C HIS A 92 7.66 -6.44 -2.54
N PRO A 93 7.46 -7.34 -1.57
CA PRO A 93 6.47 -7.14 -0.51
C PRO A 93 6.93 -6.07 0.48
N ILE A 94 6.01 -5.19 0.87
CA ILE A 94 6.24 -4.13 1.85
C ILE A 94 5.10 -4.11 2.86
N LEU A 95 5.45 -4.02 4.14
CA LEU A 95 4.52 -3.82 5.24
C LEU A 95 4.74 -2.42 5.83
N PHE A 96 3.77 -1.53 5.66
CA PHE A 96 3.82 -0.18 6.21
C PHE A 96 3.25 -0.17 7.63
N ILE A 97 4.09 0.21 8.61
CA ILE A 97 3.76 0.17 10.04
C ILE A 97 3.70 1.60 10.58
N ARG A 98 2.60 1.91 11.27
CA ARG A 98 2.41 3.20 11.92
C ARG A 98 3.11 3.23 13.28
N ASN A 99 3.82 4.31 13.55
CA ASN A 99 4.50 4.55 14.83
C ASN A 99 4.19 5.94 15.38
N GLY A 100 2.91 6.30 15.44
CA GLY A 100 2.52 7.62 15.94
C GLY A 100 1.08 7.97 15.62
N GLY A 101 0.83 9.28 15.68
CA GLY A 101 -0.47 9.87 15.42
C GLY A 101 -1.43 9.78 16.62
N LYS A 102 -2.13 10.89 16.88
CA LYS A 102 -3.18 11.00 17.90
C LYS A 102 -4.49 11.52 17.32
N ALA A 103 -4.51 11.78 16.02
CA ALA A 103 -5.72 12.24 15.32
C ALA A 103 -6.82 11.18 15.40
N LYS A 104 -8.07 11.62 15.17
CA LYS A 104 -9.23 10.71 15.14
C LYS A 104 -9.04 9.60 14.09
N HIS A 105 -8.46 9.96 12.97
CA HIS A 105 -8.19 9.04 11.85
C HIS A 105 -7.05 8.05 12.14
N ASP A 106 -6.18 8.32 13.12
CA ASP A 106 -5.11 7.39 13.52
C ASP A 106 -5.58 6.29 14.49
N LYS A 107 -6.88 6.17 14.72
CA LYS A 107 -7.44 5.10 15.57
C LYS A 107 -7.76 3.85 14.74
N PRO A 108 -7.56 2.64 15.29
CA PRO A 108 -7.05 2.35 16.62
C PRO A 108 -5.54 2.59 16.73
N HIS A 109 -5.08 3.07 17.89
CA HIS A 109 -3.65 3.15 18.18
C HIS A 109 -3.13 1.79 18.62
N TYR A 110 -1.91 1.45 18.21
CA TYR A 110 -1.17 0.31 18.71
C TYR A 110 0.26 0.73 19.09
N ASP A 111 0.86 0.00 20.01
CA ASP A 111 2.23 0.24 20.48
C ASP A 111 3.15 -0.82 19.87
N LEU A 112 4.26 -0.40 19.28
CA LEU A 112 5.27 -1.30 18.71
C LEU A 112 5.86 -2.27 19.75
N ARG A 113 5.84 -1.89 21.03
CA ARG A 113 6.27 -2.75 22.15
C ARG A 113 5.29 -3.88 22.48
N ASN A 114 4.06 -3.80 21.97
CA ASN A 114 3.07 -4.87 22.13
C ASN A 114 3.60 -6.18 21.54
N LYS A 115 3.44 -7.28 22.30
CA LYS A 115 3.92 -8.61 21.88
C LYS A 115 3.36 -9.08 20.52
N ASP A 116 2.11 -8.74 20.23
CA ASP A 116 1.45 -9.14 18.99
C ASP A 116 2.03 -8.36 17.80
N ILE A 117 2.34 -7.06 17.98
CA ILE A 117 2.99 -6.25 16.95
C ILE A 117 4.43 -6.70 16.72
N ARG A 118 5.17 -6.99 17.78
CA ARG A 118 6.53 -7.57 17.66
C ARG A 118 6.53 -8.90 16.92
N LYS A 119 5.52 -9.76 17.19
CA LYS A 119 5.34 -11.04 16.48
C LYS A 119 5.06 -10.80 15.00
N LEU A 120 4.21 -9.81 14.67
CA LEU A 120 3.93 -9.43 13.28
C LEU A 120 5.20 -8.96 12.56
N ILE A 121 5.94 -8.02 13.14
CA ILE A 121 7.17 -7.48 12.57
C ILE A 121 8.21 -8.59 12.35
N LYS A 122 8.41 -9.44 13.35
CA LYS A 122 9.32 -10.59 13.25
C LYS A 122 8.91 -11.51 12.10
N SER A 123 7.64 -11.88 12.03
CA SER A 123 7.11 -12.73 10.96
C SER A 123 7.29 -12.08 9.58
N ALA A 124 7.07 -10.78 9.43
CA ALA A 124 7.30 -10.08 8.17
C ALA A 124 8.77 -10.18 7.73
N LEU A 125 9.71 -9.94 8.64
CA LEU A 125 11.15 -10.04 8.36
C LEU A 125 11.58 -11.47 7.99
N GLU A 126 11.03 -12.49 8.64
CA GLU A 126 11.28 -13.91 8.34
C GLU A 126 10.78 -14.29 6.93
N HIS A 127 9.75 -13.62 6.41
CA HIS A 127 9.22 -13.81 5.07
C HIS A 127 9.82 -12.84 4.02
N ASN A 128 10.94 -12.18 4.33
CA ASN A 128 11.59 -11.19 3.45
C ASN A 128 10.68 -10.00 3.05
N VAL A 129 9.71 -9.65 3.90
CA VAL A 129 8.87 -8.47 3.71
C VAL A 129 9.63 -7.25 4.23
N THR A 130 9.74 -6.22 3.40
CA THR A 130 10.37 -4.96 3.79
C THR A 130 9.45 -4.18 4.73
N ILE A 131 10.00 -3.59 5.79
CA ILE A 131 9.24 -2.71 6.68
C ILE A 131 9.37 -1.27 6.18
N GLY A 132 8.23 -0.61 5.98
CA GLY A 132 8.10 0.81 5.68
C GLY A 132 7.40 1.57 6.80
N LEU A 133 7.57 2.89 6.82
CA LEU A 133 6.83 3.78 7.71
C LEU A 133 5.43 4.03 7.13
N HIS A 134 4.39 3.77 7.91
CA HIS A 134 3.06 4.32 7.65
C HIS A 134 2.92 5.62 8.43
N SER A 135 3.34 6.75 7.82
CA SER A 135 3.26 8.06 8.47
C SER A 135 1.81 8.34 8.89
N SER A 136 1.62 8.76 10.13
CA SER A 136 0.29 8.97 10.69
C SER A 136 -0.49 10.06 9.93
N TYR A 137 -1.82 10.04 10.03
CA TYR A 137 -2.67 11.13 9.53
C TYR A 137 -2.30 12.48 10.18
N GLN A 138 -1.93 12.45 11.46
CA GLN A 138 -1.45 13.65 12.16
C GLN A 138 -0.17 14.19 11.53
N ALA A 139 0.74 13.35 11.05
CA ALA A 139 1.94 13.78 10.36
C ALA A 139 1.64 14.56 9.07
N GLY A 140 0.55 14.24 8.36
CA GLY A 140 0.06 15.02 7.22
C GLY A 140 -0.40 16.44 7.59
N THR A 141 -0.65 16.75 8.86
CA THR A 141 -0.95 18.10 9.37
C THR A 141 0.19 18.70 10.21
N THR A 142 1.14 17.88 10.63
CA THR A 142 2.32 18.25 11.42
C THR A 142 3.53 17.50 10.89
N PRO A 143 4.09 17.91 9.74
CA PRO A 143 5.09 17.12 9.00
C PRO A 143 6.38 16.83 9.78
N SER A 144 6.72 17.65 10.78
CA SER A 144 7.87 17.43 11.67
C SER A 144 7.80 16.11 12.45
N LEU A 145 6.59 15.52 12.58
CA LEU A 145 6.40 14.21 13.22
C LEU A 145 6.96 13.06 12.41
N ILE A 146 7.08 13.19 11.08
CA ILE A 146 7.56 12.12 10.19
C ILE A 146 8.91 11.58 10.65
N ARG A 147 9.87 12.48 10.92
CA ARG A 147 11.19 12.10 11.44
C ARG A 147 11.09 11.31 12.75
N LYS A 148 10.28 11.80 13.70
CA LYS A 148 10.09 11.15 15.00
C LYS A 148 9.48 9.76 14.87
N GLU A 149 8.46 9.64 14.03
CA GLU A 149 7.78 8.36 13.79
C GLU A 149 8.72 7.36 13.12
N LYS A 150 9.50 7.82 12.12
CA LYS A 150 10.51 7.01 11.45
C LYS A 150 11.58 6.52 12.42
N THR A 151 12.23 7.43 13.14
CA THR A 151 13.30 7.08 14.10
C THR A 151 12.80 6.09 15.15
N GLY A 152 11.61 6.32 15.73
CA GLY A 152 11.05 5.37 16.69
C GLY A 152 10.74 3.99 16.10
N LEU A 153 10.37 3.90 14.82
CA LEU A 153 10.22 2.62 14.13
C LEU A 153 11.58 1.94 13.92
N GLU A 154 12.60 2.70 13.47
CA GLU A 154 13.97 2.22 13.27
C GLU A 154 14.60 1.68 14.55
N ASP A 155 14.44 2.41 15.66
CA ASP A 155 14.91 1.97 17.00
C ASP A 155 14.26 0.65 17.40
N HIS A 156 13.00 0.45 17.02
CA HIS A 156 12.25 -0.75 17.36
C HIS A 156 12.65 -1.97 16.54
N ILE A 157 12.93 -1.79 15.23
CA ILE A 157 13.26 -2.90 14.32
C ILE A 157 14.77 -3.11 14.16
N GLY A 158 15.60 -2.17 14.63
CA GLY A 158 17.05 -2.23 14.49
C GLY A 158 17.55 -2.09 13.03
N LYS A 159 16.76 -1.49 12.15
CA LYS A 159 17.09 -1.33 10.72
C LYS A 159 16.65 0.03 10.21
N ASN A 160 17.34 0.54 9.19
CA ASN A 160 16.96 1.77 8.51
C ASN A 160 15.66 1.58 7.71
N VAL A 161 14.72 2.50 7.85
CA VAL A 161 13.44 2.56 7.14
C VAL A 161 13.55 3.58 6.01
N ARG A 162 13.44 3.12 4.78
CA ARG A 162 13.63 3.95 3.58
C ARG A 162 12.34 4.26 2.85
N PHE A 163 11.27 3.52 3.12
CA PHE A 163 9.97 3.59 2.45
C PHE A 163 8.94 4.24 3.34
N ASN A 164 8.08 5.06 2.74
CA ASN A 164 6.98 5.75 3.41
C ASN A 164 5.68 5.60 2.63
N ARG A 165 4.57 5.58 3.37
CA ARG A 165 3.21 5.83 2.90
C ARG A 165 2.43 6.58 3.97
N HIS A 166 1.79 7.68 3.61
CA HIS A 166 0.91 8.39 4.53
C HIS A 166 -0.43 7.69 4.72
N HIS A 167 -0.85 7.60 5.98
CA HIS A 167 -2.17 7.11 6.36
C HIS A 167 -3.26 7.96 5.69
N PHE A 168 -4.29 7.32 5.13
CA PHE A 168 -5.33 7.93 4.30
C PHE A 168 -4.82 8.61 3.03
N LEU A 169 -3.61 8.31 2.57
CA LEU A 169 -2.94 9.02 1.48
C LEU A 169 -2.91 10.56 1.70
N ALA A 170 -2.94 10.99 2.98
CA ALA A 170 -3.07 12.37 3.41
C ALA A 170 -1.72 13.09 3.35
N ILE A 171 -1.28 13.44 2.15
CA ILE A 171 -0.05 14.16 1.90
C ILE A 171 -0.34 15.55 1.36
N ARG A 172 0.48 16.54 1.77
CA ARG A 172 0.43 17.92 1.28
C ARG A 172 1.77 18.30 0.66
N GLU A 173 1.72 19.00 -0.43
CA GLU A 173 2.88 19.53 -1.11
C GLU A 173 2.98 21.07 -0.85
N PRO A 174 4.20 21.58 -0.67
CA PRO A 174 5.50 20.89 -0.65
C PRO A 174 5.95 20.39 0.73
N GLU A 175 5.23 20.75 1.81
CA GLU A 175 5.72 20.64 3.20
C GLU A 175 6.00 19.19 3.60
N ASP A 176 5.07 18.28 3.30
CA ASP A 176 5.22 16.89 3.68
C ASP A 176 6.36 16.23 2.90
N MET A 177 6.50 16.57 1.61
CA MET A 177 7.58 16.03 0.76
C MET A 177 8.97 16.46 1.24
N ASP A 178 9.14 17.72 1.64
CA ASP A 178 10.39 18.19 2.21
C ASP A 178 10.74 17.49 3.52
N GLN A 179 9.75 17.22 4.38
CA GLN A 179 9.95 16.53 5.65
C GLN A 179 10.20 15.02 5.46
N ILE A 180 9.57 14.39 4.49
CA ILE A 180 9.84 13.00 4.10
C ILE A 180 11.31 12.86 3.67
N GLU A 181 11.78 13.73 2.77
CA GLU A 181 13.16 13.78 2.33
C GLU A 181 14.12 14.05 3.50
N ALA A 182 13.83 15.08 4.31
CA ALA A 182 14.65 15.46 5.47
C ALA A 182 14.72 14.36 6.53
N ALA A 183 13.70 13.50 6.64
CA ALA A 183 13.72 12.33 7.50
C ALA A 183 14.61 11.18 6.95
N GLY A 184 15.12 11.29 5.73
CA GLY A 184 15.96 10.26 5.09
C GLY A 184 15.16 9.14 4.44
N VAL A 185 13.89 9.36 4.13
CA VAL A 185 13.10 8.48 3.26
C VAL A 185 13.57 8.66 1.82
N THR A 186 13.70 7.57 1.09
CA THR A 186 14.14 7.60 -0.31
C THR A 186 13.04 7.31 -1.30
N ASP A 187 11.97 6.65 -0.85
CA ASP A 187 10.88 6.16 -1.69
C ASP A 187 9.53 6.35 -0.98
N ASP A 188 8.62 7.05 -1.63
CA ASP A 188 7.27 7.29 -1.11
C ASP A 188 6.22 6.60 -1.99
N PHE A 189 5.24 5.98 -1.35
CA PHE A 189 4.18 5.17 -1.98
C PHE A 189 2.79 5.76 -1.76
N THR A 190 2.71 7.05 -1.43
CA THR A 190 1.44 7.72 -1.10
C THR A 190 0.63 8.14 -2.32
N MET A 191 1.28 8.33 -3.49
CA MET A 191 0.66 8.92 -4.67
C MET A 191 -0.32 7.98 -5.37
N GLY A 192 -1.50 7.82 -4.77
CA GLY A 192 -2.70 7.17 -5.31
C GLY A 192 -3.94 8.02 -5.06
N TYR A 193 -5.01 7.73 -5.77
CA TYR A 193 -6.33 8.26 -5.47
C TYR A 193 -7.04 7.36 -4.44
N ALA A 194 -7.84 7.95 -3.56
CA ALA A 194 -8.63 7.19 -2.60
C ALA A 194 -9.92 6.64 -3.21
N ASP A 195 -10.47 7.31 -4.21
CA ASP A 195 -11.79 7.09 -4.80
C ASP A 195 -11.79 6.34 -6.13
N VAL A 196 -10.63 6.24 -6.81
CA VAL A 196 -10.49 5.50 -8.07
C VAL A 196 -9.10 4.87 -8.18
N SER A 197 -9.01 3.61 -8.56
CA SER A 197 -7.74 2.97 -8.91
C SER A 197 -7.26 3.44 -10.27
N GLY A 198 -5.95 3.76 -10.40
CA GLY A 198 -5.38 4.28 -11.65
C GLY A 198 -4.06 5.02 -11.46
N PHE A 199 -3.73 5.88 -12.40
CA PHE A 199 -2.41 6.52 -12.51
C PHE A 199 -2.47 8.00 -12.07
N ARG A 200 -2.45 8.29 -10.77
CA ARG A 200 -2.50 9.67 -10.24
C ARG A 200 -1.39 10.56 -10.77
N LEU A 201 -0.21 10.02 -11.02
CA LEU A 201 0.92 10.76 -11.58
C LEU A 201 0.97 10.71 -13.13
N GLY A 202 -0.07 10.18 -13.79
CA GLY A 202 -0.09 10.00 -15.25
C GLY A 202 0.92 8.99 -15.77
N THR A 203 1.57 8.24 -14.89
CA THR A 203 2.60 7.23 -15.21
C THR A 203 2.59 6.10 -14.19
N CYS A 204 3.16 4.95 -14.59
CA CYS A 204 3.49 3.83 -13.68
C CYS A 204 4.99 3.72 -13.41
N TYR A 205 5.80 4.68 -13.84
CA TYR A 205 7.20 4.77 -13.46
C TYR A 205 7.38 5.62 -12.20
N PRO A 206 8.36 5.29 -11.34
CA PRO A 206 8.68 6.17 -10.23
C PRO A 206 9.21 7.50 -10.77
N VAL A 207 8.73 8.60 -10.20
CA VAL A 207 9.16 9.94 -10.57
C VAL A 207 9.91 10.58 -9.41
N ARG A 208 10.90 11.41 -9.72
CA ARG A 208 11.55 12.24 -8.69
C ARG A 208 10.70 13.47 -8.44
N TRP A 209 10.48 13.76 -7.17
CA TRP A 209 9.71 14.94 -6.79
C TRP A 209 10.49 16.23 -7.10
N ILE A 210 9.78 17.23 -7.59
CA ILE A 210 10.29 18.59 -7.79
C ILE A 210 9.55 19.52 -6.85
N ASN A 211 10.28 20.20 -5.96
CA ASN A 211 9.67 21.22 -5.10
C ASN A 211 9.20 22.40 -5.98
N PRO A 212 7.90 22.72 -6.00
CA PRO A 212 7.35 23.74 -6.89
C PRO A 212 7.77 25.16 -6.53
N ILE A 213 8.18 25.40 -5.27
CA ILE A 213 8.59 26.71 -4.78
C ILE A 213 10.08 26.94 -5.08
N THR A 214 10.94 26.01 -4.66
CA THR A 214 12.39 26.14 -4.81
C THR A 214 12.90 25.65 -6.17
N ARG A 215 12.07 24.97 -6.95
CA ARG A 215 12.40 24.32 -8.23
C ARG A 215 13.54 23.29 -8.11
N ARG A 216 13.80 22.81 -6.90
CA ARG A 216 14.82 21.80 -6.64
C ARG A 216 14.29 20.41 -6.95
N LEU A 217 15.07 19.65 -7.71
CA LEU A 217 14.80 18.22 -7.92
C LEU A 217 15.26 17.44 -6.68
N SER A 218 14.32 16.79 -6.02
CA SER A 218 14.55 15.96 -4.85
C SER A 218 15.12 14.58 -5.23
N PRO A 219 15.94 13.94 -4.39
CA PRO A 219 16.28 12.53 -4.53
C PRO A 219 15.10 11.59 -4.21
N LEU A 220 14.04 12.09 -3.56
CA LEU A 220 12.85 11.34 -3.20
C LEU A 220 12.15 10.80 -4.45
N ARG A 221 11.92 9.49 -4.50
CA ARG A 221 11.16 8.83 -5.56
C ARG A 221 9.73 8.60 -5.11
N LEU A 222 8.81 9.01 -5.95
CA LEU A 222 7.37 8.80 -5.76
C LEU A 222 6.95 7.59 -6.61
N HIS A 223 6.48 6.53 -5.97
CA HIS A 223 5.97 5.33 -6.62
C HIS A 223 4.45 5.42 -6.72
N PRO A 224 3.87 5.46 -7.93
CA PRO A 224 2.43 5.58 -8.10
C PRO A 224 1.69 4.37 -7.52
N LEU A 225 0.81 4.58 -6.55
CA LEU A 225 -0.14 3.56 -6.09
C LEU A 225 -1.22 3.41 -7.16
N ILE A 226 -1.36 2.22 -7.74
CA ILE A 226 -2.22 1.99 -8.90
C ILE A 226 -3.53 1.31 -8.50
N ILE A 227 -3.48 0.28 -7.66
CA ILE A 227 -4.66 -0.49 -7.25
C ILE A 227 -4.72 -0.55 -5.73
N MET A 228 -5.87 -0.19 -5.15
CA MET A 228 -6.16 -0.28 -3.72
C MET A 228 -7.48 -1.02 -3.51
N ASP A 229 -7.48 -1.96 -2.58
CA ASP A 229 -8.61 -2.85 -2.29
C ASP A 229 -9.91 -2.13 -1.91
N CYS A 230 -9.87 -1.26 -0.91
CA CYS A 230 -11.07 -0.55 -0.46
C CYS A 230 -11.65 0.37 -1.54
N THR A 231 -10.82 0.92 -2.42
CA THR A 231 -11.27 1.73 -3.56
C THR A 231 -12.15 0.93 -4.52
N LEU A 232 -11.83 -0.35 -4.72
CA LEU A 232 -12.58 -1.20 -5.67
C LEU A 232 -13.97 -1.59 -5.13
N GLU A 233 -14.07 -1.98 -3.86
CA GLU A 233 -15.26 -2.61 -3.28
C GLU A 233 -16.22 -1.62 -2.62
N GLU A 234 -15.72 -0.58 -1.94
CA GLU A 234 -16.59 0.32 -1.18
C GLU A 234 -17.54 1.14 -2.09
N GLU A 235 -18.84 1.11 -1.79
CA GLU A 235 -19.89 1.80 -2.57
C GLU A 235 -19.68 3.31 -2.67
N LYS A 236 -19.07 3.93 -1.65
CA LYS A 236 -18.74 5.37 -1.67
C LYS A 236 -17.61 5.72 -2.66
N TYR A 237 -16.92 4.70 -3.20
CA TYR A 237 -15.87 4.81 -4.19
C TYR A 237 -16.31 4.15 -5.50
N MET A 238 -15.62 3.11 -5.96
CA MET A 238 -15.95 2.47 -7.24
C MET A 238 -17.12 1.48 -7.14
N GLY A 239 -17.39 0.88 -5.97
CA GLY A 239 -18.52 -0.03 -5.73
C GLY A 239 -18.60 -1.19 -6.73
N LEU A 240 -17.46 -1.77 -7.11
CA LEU A 240 -17.41 -2.85 -8.11
C LEU A 240 -17.73 -4.19 -7.45
N ASP A 241 -18.44 -5.04 -8.18
CA ASP A 241 -18.48 -6.46 -7.89
C ASP A 241 -17.18 -7.18 -8.30
N PHE A 242 -17.07 -8.46 -7.97
CA PHE A 242 -15.85 -9.25 -8.25
C PHE A 242 -15.46 -9.25 -9.73
N ASP A 243 -16.40 -9.47 -10.64
CA ASP A 243 -16.06 -9.63 -12.07
C ASP A 243 -15.66 -8.31 -12.72
N ARG A 244 -16.36 -7.23 -12.34
CA ARG A 244 -16.02 -5.86 -12.77
C ARG A 244 -14.69 -5.43 -12.18
N ALA A 245 -14.43 -5.68 -10.89
CA ALA A 245 -13.16 -5.38 -10.24
C ALA A 245 -11.99 -6.14 -10.86
N LEU A 246 -12.15 -7.45 -11.14
CA LEU A 246 -11.13 -8.26 -11.79
C LEU A 246 -10.83 -7.76 -13.20
N THR A 247 -11.85 -7.45 -13.98
CA THR A 247 -11.70 -6.89 -15.34
C THR A 247 -10.99 -5.54 -15.30
N TYR A 248 -11.37 -4.67 -14.37
CA TYR A 248 -10.75 -3.37 -14.19
C TYR A 248 -9.26 -3.49 -13.80
N CYS A 249 -8.94 -4.34 -12.84
CA CYS A 249 -7.55 -4.60 -12.44
C CYS A 249 -6.71 -5.17 -13.59
N ARG A 250 -7.25 -6.10 -14.39
CA ARG A 250 -6.57 -6.64 -15.56
C ARG A 250 -6.20 -5.56 -16.57
N ASN A 251 -7.12 -4.64 -16.84
CA ASN A 251 -6.87 -3.52 -17.74
C ASN A 251 -5.73 -2.61 -17.22
N LEU A 252 -5.68 -2.32 -15.92
CA LEU A 252 -4.59 -1.54 -15.34
C LEU A 252 -3.25 -2.30 -15.41
N VAL A 253 -3.26 -3.60 -15.09
CA VAL A 253 -2.07 -4.47 -15.19
C VAL A 253 -1.56 -4.52 -16.62
N GLU A 254 -2.44 -4.65 -17.61
CA GLU A 254 -2.08 -4.64 -19.03
C GLU A 254 -1.45 -3.31 -19.46
N GLN A 255 -1.99 -2.18 -19.00
CA GLN A 255 -1.41 -0.86 -19.28
C GLN A 255 0.02 -0.75 -18.72
N VAL A 256 0.25 -1.20 -17.46
CA VAL A 256 1.59 -1.24 -16.87
C VAL A 256 2.52 -2.15 -17.65
N ASN A 257 2.04 -3.34 -18.04
CA ASN A 257 2.80 -4.32 -18.79
C ASN A 257 3.22 -3.78 -20.17
N ASN A 258 2.30 -3.11 -20.87
CA ASN A 258 2.55 -2.52 -22.19
C ASN A 258 3.67 -1.48 -22.23
N VAL A 259 3.93 -0.81 -21.11
CA VAL A 259 5.01 0.18 -21.02
C VAL A 259 6.24 -0.33 -20.25
N GLY A 260 6.13 -1.44 -19.50
CA GLY A 260 7.21 -2.00 -18.69
C GLY A 260 7.49 -1.19 -17.43
N GLY A 261 6.46 -0.64 -16.80
CA GLY A 261 6.55 0.17 -15.60
C GLY A 261 6.55 -0.65 -14.30
N GLU A 262 6.18 -0.01 -13.20
CA GLU A 262 6.04 -0.62 -11.88
C GLU A 262 4.55 -0.75 -11.53
N LEU A 263 4.17 -1.88 -10.92
CA LEU A 263 2.82 -2.14 -10.44
C LEU A 263 2.82 -2.08 -8.91
N VAL A 264 2.15 -1.09 -8.32
CA VAL A 264 1.99 -0.97 -6.87
C VAL A 264 0.56 -1.34 -6.50
N LEU A 265 0.41 -2.39 -5.70
CA LEU A 265 -0.85 -2.87 -5.13
C LEU A 265 -0.88 -2.55 -3.63
N LEU A 266 -2.03 -2.10 -3.13
CA LEU A 266 -2.30 -1.95 -1.70
C LEU A 266 -3.49 -2.82 -1.31
N TRP A 267 -3.28 -3.69 -0.32
CA TRP A 267 -4.32 -4.49 0.33
C TRP A 267 -4.19 -4.42 1.84
N HIS A 268 -5.30 -4.08 2.51
CA HIS A 268 -5.38 -4.01 3.97
C HIS A 268 -5.69 -5.38 4.58
N ASN A 269 -5.22 -5.59 5.79
CA ASN A 269 -5.38 -6.88 6.47
C ASN A 269 -6.84 -7.19 6.84
N ASP A 270 -7.64 -6.20 7.12
CA ASP A 270 -9.06 -6.36 7.47
C ASP A 270 -9.97 -6.58 6.26
N SER A 271 -9.52 -6.25 5.06
CA SER A 271 -10.29 -6.47 3.83
C SER A 271 -10.32 -7.93 3.37
N VAL A 272 -9.40 -8.77 3.86
CA VAL A 272 -9.25 -10.18 3.42
C VAL A 272 -9.61 -11.21 4.51
N GLN A 273 -10.35 -10.80 5.54
CA GLN A 273 -10.79 -11.72 6.58
C GLN A 273 -11.71 -12.82 6.04
N GLU A 274 -11.55 -14.05 6.53
CA GLU A 274 -12.40 -15.17 6.12
C GLU A 274 -13.84 -14.99 6.61
N GLY A 275 -14.80 -15.23 5.71
CA GLY A 275 -16.22 -15.14 6.03
C GLY A 275 -16.75 -13.71 6.20
N SER A 276 -16.02 -12.68 5.73
CA SER A 276 -16.51 -11.29 5.73
C SER A 276 -17.59 -11.01 4.71
N GLY A 277 -17.74 -11.86 3.69
CA GLY A 277 -18.57 -11.60 2.51
C GLY A 277 -17.84 -10.76 1.44
N SER A 278 -16.72 -10.13 1.74
CA SER A 278 -15.89 -9.43 0.77
C SER A 278 -15.23 -10.38 -0.22
N TYR A 279 -15.17 -9.98 -1.47
CA TYR A 279 -14.50 -10.72 -2.53
C TYR A 279 -12.98 -10.42 -2.62
N LEU A 280 -12.49 -9.43 -1.88
CA LEU A 280 -11.13 -8.89 -2.02
C LEU A 280 -10.03 -9.92 -1.77
N ARG A 281 -10.27 -10.90 -0.86
CA ARG A 281 -9.35 -12.03 -0.65
C ARG A 281 -9.21 -12.89 -1.92
N LYS A 282 -10.32 -13.20 -2.57
CA LYS A 282 -10.35 -13.97 -3.83
C LYS A 282 -9.71 -13.18 -4.96
N LEU A 283 -10.01 -11.89 -5.04
CA LEU A 283 -9.45 -11.00 -6.06
C LEU A 283 -7.93 -10.92 -5.96
N TYR A 284 -7.39 -10.71 -4.74
CA TYR A 284 -5.95 -10.67 -4.53
C TYR A 284 -5.26 -11.96 -5.00
N ALA A 285 -5.74 -13.11 -4.54
CA ALA A 285 -5.18 -14.40 -4.95
C ALA A 285 -5.24 -14.63 -6.47
N GLN A 286 -6.33 -14.22 -7.12
CA GLN A 286 -6.50 -14.34 -8.56
C GLN A 286 -5.52 -13.43 -9.32
N LEU A 287 -5.36 -12.18 -8.90
CA LEU A 287 -4.41 -11.25 -9.49
C LEU A 287 -2.97 -11.76 -9.39
N LEU A 288 -2.54 -12.25 -8.22
CA LEU A 288 -1.19 -12.80 -8.06
C LEU A 288 -0.97 -14.04 -8.95
N LYS A 289 -1.98 -14.91 -9.08
CA LYS A 289 -1.91 -16.07 -9.97
C LYS A 289 -1.77 -15.67 -11.44
N GLU A 290 -2.36 -14.56 -11.85
CA GLU A 290 -2.24 -14.04 -13.22
C GLU A 290 -0.90 -13.35 -13.45
N LEU A 291 -0.41 -12.58 -12.49
CA LEU A 291 0.91 -11.95 -12.53
C LEU A 291 2.05 -12.98 -12.60
N ALA A 292 1.87 -14.15 -11.98
CA ALA A 292 2.84 -15.24 -12.05
C ALA A 292 2.97 -15.90 -13.46
N LYS A 293 2.06 -15.58 -14.39
CA LYS A 293 2.05 -16.16 -15.74
C LYS A 293 2.60 -15.21 -16.82
N GLN A 294 2.92 -13.98 -16.44
CA GLN A 294 3.47 -12.97 -17.32
C GLN A 294 4.98 -13.10 -17.48
#